data_438ad40c3f1ede5621fa4cffd9720503
#
_entry.id   438ad40c3f1ede5621fa4cffd9720503
#
_cell.length_a   1.000
_cell.length_b   1.000
_cell.length_c   1.000
_cell.angle_alpha   90.00
_cell.angle_beta   90.00
_cell.angle_gamma   90.00
#
_symmetry.space_group_name_H-M   'P 1'
#
loop_
_entity.id
_entity.type
_entity.pdbx_description
1 polymer ?
#
loop_
_entity_poly.entity_id
_entity_poly.type
_entity_poly.pdbx_seq_one_letter_code
_entity_poly.pdbx_strand_id
1 'polypeptide(L)'
;MLFRSTQVEAICAVRPIKSVKVYSPTKANREKFCRDIAEQFKVEATAVDEAEHAVRESEIVVSATTSEEPVVCGRWLRRGAHINAVGANYEHRRELDRDAVLAAATIATDDLEQVRYESTDLAIPVKHGTLSWDRIVSLGDIVAGKKVAREYWSDMTLFKSLGVAIEDVALAARAYEKALASGVGVQLPNLAG
;
A
#
# COMPACT_ATOMS: atom_id res chain seq x y z
N MET A 1 12.64 1.16 7.18
CA MET A 1 11.69 2.03 7.94
C MET A 1 11.17 3.22 7.15
N LEU A 2 11.90 3.77 6.19
CA LEU A 2 11.47 4.89 5.33
C LEU A 2 10.17 4.61 4.55
N PHE A 3 10.01 3.44 3.95
CA PHE A 3 8.85 3.09 3.13
C PHE A 3 7.49 3.18 3.87
N ARG A 4 7.43 2.80 5.15
CA ARG A 4 6.18 2.85 5.93
C ARG A 4 5.76 4.28 6.26
N SER A 5 6.71 5.18 6.55
CA SER A 5 6.42 6.58 6.82
C SER A 5 5.95 7.32 5.57
N THR A 6 6.48 7.01 4.39
CA THR A 6 6.02 7.60 3.13
C THR A 6 4.58 7.21 2.77
N GLN A 7 4.12 6.02 3.16
CA GLN A 7 2.71 5.63 3.02
C GLN A 7 1.79 6.52 3.89
N VAL A 8 2.16 6.74 5.15
CA VAL A 8 1.40 7.65 6.04
C VAL A 8 1.43 9.08 5.50
N GLU A 9 2.58 9.57 5.07
CA GLU A 9 2.75 10.89 4.47
C GLU A 9 1.83 11.10 3.26
N ALA A 10 1.86 10.16 2.32
CA ALA A 10 1.03 10.23 1.12
C ALA A 10 -0.47 10.24 1.44
N ILE A 11 -0.91 9.43 2.40
CA ILE A 11 -2.30 9.37 2.83
C ILE A 11 -2.70 10.67 3.53
N CYS A 12 -1.87 11.19 4.44
CA CYS A 12 -2.12 12.47 5.11
C CYS A 12 -2.17 13.66 4.15
N ALA A 13 -1.40 13.61 3.05
CA ALA A 13 -1.43 14.66 2.02
C ALA A 13 -2.76 14.74 1.27
N VAL A 14 -3.53 13.64 1.20
CA VAL A 14 -4.77 13.55 0.41
C VAL A 14 -6.02 13.30 1.24
N ARG A 15 -5.87 13.03 2.54
CA ARG A 15 -6.98 12.76 3.46
C ARG A 15 -6.73 13.40 4.82
N PRO A 16 -7.76 13.95 5.49
CA PRO A 16 -7.65 14.52 6.83
C PRO A 16 -7.61 13.40 7.88
N ILE A 17 -6.45 12.75 8.03
CA ILE A 17 -6.25 11.67 8.98
C ILE A 17 -6.24 12.22 10.42
N LYS A 18 -7.04 11.62 11.30
CA LYS A 18 -7.13 11.99 12.72
C LYS A 18 -6.28 11.08 13.60
N SER A 19 -6.35 9.79 13.36
CA SER A 19 -5.65 8.80 14.16
C SER A 19 -5.05 7.67 13.32
N VAL A 20 -3.95 7.10 13.81
CA VAL A 20 -3.25 5.97 13.20
C VAL A 20 -3.01 4.91 14.26
N LYS A 21 -3.45 3.68 13.99
CA LYS A 21 -3.10 2.50 14.81
C LYS A 21 -1.96 1.75 14.15
N VAL A 22 -0.98 1.37 14.93
CA VAL A 22 0.23 0.71 14.40
C VAL A 22 0.44 -0.64 15.07
N TYR A 23 0.53 -1.67 14.24
CA TYR A 23 0.97 -3.00 14.65
C TYR A 23 2.33 -3.35 14.04
N SER A 24 3.17 -3.98 14.81
CA SER A 24 4.38 -4.68 14.39
C SER A 24 4.71 -5.72 15.45
N PRO A 25 5.23 -6.90 15.09
CA PRO A 25 5.62 -7.93 16.06
C PRO A 25 6.59 -7.40 17.12
N THR A 26 7.50 -6.50 16.75
CA THR A 26 8.47 -5.89 17.65
C THR A 26 7.88 -4.66 18.32
N LYS A 27 7.62 -4.73 19.62
CA LYS A 27 7.04 -3.64 20.42
C LYS A 27 7.80 -2.32 20.27
N ALA A 28 9.13 -2.33 20.42
CA ALA A 28 9.96 -1.14 20.30
C ALA A 28 9.82 -0.46 18.92
N ASN A 29 9.65 -1.24 17.84
CA ASN A 29 9.51 -0.72 16.49
C ASN A 29 8.15 0.00 16.31
N ARG A 30 7.04 -0.60 16.78
CA ARG A 30 5.71 0.01 16.66
C ARG A 30 5.58 1.27 17.52
N GLU A 31 6.13 1.25 18.74
CA GLU A 31 6.14 2.43 19.62
C GLU A 31 6.99 3.57 19.06
N LYS A 32 8.18 3.25 18.54
CA LYS A 32 9.03 4.25 17.88
C LYS A 32 8.32 4.85 16.67
N PHE A 33 7.72 4.00 15.82
CA PHE A 33 7.01 4.48 14.65
C PHE A 33 5.83 5.37 15.00
N CYS A 34 5.06 5.05 16.06
CA CYS A 34 3.99 5.92 16.54
C CYS A 34 4.51 7.30 16.97
N ARG A 35 5.61 7.37 17.71
CA ARG A 35 6.22 8.65 18.09
C ARG A 35 6.63 9.47 16.86
N ASP A 36 7.34 8.82 15.92
CA ASP A 36 7.85 9.47 14.72
C ASP A 36 6.70 10.07 13.87
N ILE A 37 5.62 9.32 13.63
CA ILE A 37 4.49 9.81 12.82
C ILE A 37 3.62 10.85 13.56
N ALA A 38 3.44 10.69 14.86
CA ALA A 38 2.70 11.67 15.66
C ALA A 38 3.42 13.05 15.67
N GLU A 39 4.73 13.03 15.76
CA GLU A 39 5.54 14.25 15.70
C GLU A 39 5.53 14.88 14.30
N GLN A 40 5.71 14.06 13.28
CA GLN A 40 5.85 14.53 11.89
C GLN A 40 4.52 15.03 11.30
N PHE A 41 3.43 14.29 11.51
CA PHE A 41 2.15 14.56 10.84
C PHE A 41 1.08 15.16 11.75
N LYS A 42 1.39 15.34 13.05
CA LYS A 42 0.46 15.89 14.06
C LYS A 42 -0.86 15.11 14.16
N VAL A 43 -0.76 13.78 14.03
CA VAL A 43 -1.88 12.84 14.16
C VAL A 43 -1.77 12.09 15.49
N GLU A 44 -2.91 11.63 16.01
CA GLU A 44 -2.90 10.69 17.12
C GLU A 44 -2.35 9.33 16.64
N ALA A 45 -1.35 8.78 17.33
CA ALA A 45 -0.75 7.50 16.93
C ALA A 45 -0.70 6.54 18.12
N THR A 46 -1.29 5.36 17.95
CA THR A 46 -1.42 4.35 19.01
C THR A 46 -0.76 3.04 18.57
N ALA A 47 0.20 2.55 19.36
CA ALA A 47 0.76 1.22 19.19
C ALA A 47 -0.20 0.18 19.78
N VAL A 48 -0.53 -0.84 18.98
CA VAL A 48 -1.41 -1.95 19.40
C VAL A 48 -0.67 -3.27 19.41
N ASP A 49 -1.10 -4.20 20.28
CA ASP A 49 -0.41 -5.46 20.49
C ASP A 49 -0.80 -6.55 19.48
N GLU A 50 -1.94 -6.39 18.81
CA GLU A 50 -2.47 -7.36 17.84
C GLU A 50 -2.81 -6.66 16.51
N ALA A 51 -2.58 -7.39 15.40
CA ALA A 51 -2.89 -6.91 14.06
C ALA A 51 -4.39 -6.59 13.90
N GLU A 52 -5.26 -7.39 14.51
CA GLU A 52 -6.70 -7.17 14.51
C GLU A 52 -7.07 -5.78 15.04
N HIS A 53 -6.45 -5.33 16.13
CA HIS A 53 -6.72 -4.03 16.74
C HIS A 53 -6.30 -2.86 15.83
N ALA A 54 -5.29 -3.07 14.98
CA ALA A 54 -4.90 -2.07 13.99
C ALA A 54 -5.89 -1.99 12.81
N VAL A 55 -6.49 -3.13 12.43
CA VAL A 55 -7.38 -3.23 11.26
C VAL A 55 -8.82 -2.85 11.58
N ARG A 56 -9.34 -3.30 12.75
CA ARG A 56 -10.73 -3.04 13.14
C ARG A 56 -11.05 -1.55 13.16
N GLU A 57 -12.19 -1.20 12.56
CA GLU A 57 -12.72 0.18 12.44
C GLU A 57 -11.83 1.13 11.63
N SER A 58 -10.74 0.66 11.04
CA SER A 58 -9.88 1.50 10.20
C SER A 58 -10.49 1.71 8.82
N GLU A 59 -10.55 2.98 8.38
CA GLU A 59 -11.06 3.33 7.04
C GLU A 59 -10.03 3.06 5.96
N ILE A 60 -8.74 3.18 6.32
CA ILE A 60 -7.60 2.89 5.44
C ILE A 60 -6.68 1.93 6.19
N VAL A 61 -6.36 0.82 5.58
CA VAL A 61 -5.43 -0.19 6.10
C VAL A 61 -4.23 -0.24 5.20
N VAL A 62 -3.04 -0.08 5.77
CA VAL A 62 -1.77 -0.23 5.04
C VAL A 62 -1.05 -1.47 5.57
N SER A 63 -0.82 -2.42 4.69
CA SER A 63 0.02 -3.58 4.98
C SER A 63 1.34 -3.45 4.24
N ALA A 64 2.45 -3.34 5.01
CA ALA A 64 3.81 -3.13 4.51
C ALA A 64 4.77 -4.03 5.27
N THR A 65 4.58 -5.34 5.18
CA THR A 65 5.28 -6.35 5.96
C THR A 65 6.09 -7.30 5.07
N THR A 66 6.90 -8.10 5.71
CA THR A 66 7.61 -9.24 5.10
C THR A 66 7.01 -10.56 5.56
N SER A 67 5.75 -10.56 6.01
CA SER A 67 5.10 -11.74 6.56
C SER A 67 4.91 -12.83 5.50
N GLU A 68 5.04 -14.07 5.91
CA GLU A 68 4.70 -15.26 5.11
C GLU A 68 3.24 -15.68 5.33
N GLU A 69 2.65 -15.23 6.44
CA GLU A 69 1.24 -15.50 6.79
C GLU A 69 0.42 -14.20 6.80
N PRO A 70 -0.89 -14.28 6.51
CA PRO A 70 -1.76 -13.11 6.49
C PRO A 70 -1.75 -12.34 7.80
N VAL A 71 -1.59 -11.04 7.70
CA VAL A 71 -1.66 -10.09 8.83
C VAL A 71 -2.89 -9.19 8.75
N VAL A 72 -3.63 -9.24 7.64
CA VAL A 72 -4.92 -8.58 7.44
C VAL A 72 -5.95 -9.65 7.10
N CYS A 73 -6.94 -9.85 7.97
CA CYS A 73 -8.02 -10.80 7.77
C CYS A 73 -9.30 -10.08 7.37
N GLY A 74 -10.04 -10.64 6.41
CA GLY A 74 -11.28 -10.06 5.88
C GLY A 74 -12.34 -9.83 6.96
N ARG A 75 -12.44 -10.73 7.94
CA ARG A 75 -13.37 -10.62 9.07
C ARG A 75 -13.13 -9.41 10.00
N TRP A 76 -11.98 -8.77 9.91
CA TRP A 76 -11.65 -7.58 10.71
C TRP A 76 -11.98 -6.28 9.99
N LEU A 77 -12.14 -6.34 8.67
CA LEU A 77 -12.36 -5.18 7.83
C LEU A 77 -13.76 -4.62 7.97
N ARG A 78 -13.85 -3.30 8.10
CA ARG A 78 -15.14 -2.61 8.06
C ARG A 78 -15.61 -2.41 6.61
N ARG A 79 -16.89 -2.24 6.42
CA ARG A 79 -17.46 -1.83 5.13
C ARG A 79 -16.88 -0.48 4.70
N GLY A 80 -16.60 -0.34 3.42
CA GLY A 80 -16.04 0.86 2.85
C GLY A 80 -14.54 1.07 3.11
N ALA A 81 -13.83 0.11 3.74
CA ALA A 81 -12.39 0.20 3.94
C ALA A 81 -11.63 0.24 2.61
N HIS A 82 -10.49 0.91 2.63
CA HIS A 82 -9.48 0.85 1.57
C HIS A 82 -8.23 0.15 2.08
N ILE A 83 -7.69 -0.78 1.30
CA ILE A 83 -6.50 -1.54 1.65
C ILE A 83 -5.38 -1.20 0.67
N ASN A 84 -4.23 -0.75 1.18
CA ASN A 84 -2.96 -0.68 0.48
C ASN A 84 -2.09 -1.87 0.91
N ALA A 85 -1.99 -2.91 0.09
CA ALA A 85 -1.13 -4.06 0.33
C ALA A 85 0.16 -3.92 -0.47
N VAL A 86 1.23 -3.46 0.21
CA VAL A 86 2.44 -2.97 -0.44
C VAL A 86 3.72 -3.72 0.00
N GLY A 87 3.62 -4.72 0.87
CA GLY A 87 4.78 -5.39 1.44
C GLY A 87 5.13 -6.73 0.80
N ALA A 88 4.15 -7.51 0.41
CA ALA A 88 4.36 -8.85 -0.15
C ALA A 88 4.45 -8.83 -1.67
N ASN A 89 5.65 -9.01 -2.22
CA ASN A 89 5.95 -9.06 -3.65
C ASN A 89 6.85 -10.25 -4.02
N TYR A 90 6.76 -11.35 -3.29
CA TYR A 90 7.49 -12.61 -3.53
C TYR A 90 6.57 -13.80 -3.31
N GLU A 91 6.84 -14.91 -3.97
CA GLU A 91 6.03 -16.15 -3.97
C GLU A 91 5.69 -16.71 -2.59
N HIS A 92 6.56 -16.51 -1.60
CA HIS A 92 6.38 -17.05 -0.24
C HIS A 92 5.88 -16.02 0.77
N ARG A 93 5.58 -14.78 0.34
CA ARG A 93 5.08 -13.71 1.22
C ARG A 93 3.60 -13.48 1.00
N ARG A 94 2.91 -13.24 2.10
CA ARG A 94 1.47 -13.06 2.09
C ARG A 94 1.04 -12.11 3.20
N GLU A 95 0.25 -11.10 2.86
CA GLU A 95 -0.24 -10.12 3.81
C GLU A 95 -1.74 -10.21 4.05
N LEU A 96 -2.50 -10.66 3.04
CA LEU A 96 -3.95 -10.72 3.07
C LEU A 96 -4.45 -12.17 3.12
N ASP A 97 -5.50 -12.43 3.89
CA ASP A 97 -6.22 -13.68 3.74
C ASP A 97 -7.15 -13.65 2.51
N ARG A 98 -7.67 -14.81 2.14
CA ARG A 98 -8.58 -14.94 1.01
C ARG A 98 -9.81 -14.03 1.15
N ASP A 99 -10.35 -13.95 2.35
CA ASP A 99 -11.59 -13.23 2.60
C ASP A 99 -11.38 -11.70 2.49
N ALA A 100 -10.21 -11.20 2.87
CA ALA A 100 -9.83 -9.79 2.65
C ALA A 100 -9.78 -9.44 1.16
N VAL A 101 -9.20 -10.33 0.34
CA VAL A 101 -9.13 -10.15 -1.12
C VAL A 101 -10.53 -10.20 -1.74
N LEU A 102 -11.34 -11.21 -1.39
CA LEU A 102 -12.66 -11.42 -1.98
C LEU A 102 -13.68 -10.36 -1.55
N ALA A 103 -13.51 -9.74 -0.39
CA ALA A 103 -14.36 -8.66 0.09
C ALA A 103 -14.21 -7.35 -0.70
N ALA A 104 -13.09 -7.17 -1.43
CA ALA A 104 -12.87 -5.99 -2.24
C ALA A 104 -13.75 -6.00 -3.49
N ALA A 105 -14.58 -4.96 -3.65
CA ALA A 105 -15.38 -4.74 -4.86
C ALA A 105 -14.48 -4.40 -6.05
N THR A 106 -13.42 -3.63 -5.80
CA THR A 106 -12.39 -3.30 -6.80
C THR A 106 -11.02 -3.70 -6.28
N ILE A 107 -10.28 -4.44 -7.10
CA ILE A 107 -8.88 -4.81 -6.88
C ILE A 107 -8.06 -4.14 -7.97
N ALA A 108 -7.16 -3.25 -7.58
CA ALA A 108 -6.24 -2.56 -8.47
C ALA A 108 -4.80 -3.00 -8.25
N THR A 109 -3.99 -2.97 -9.30
CA THR A 109 -2.54 -3.20 -9.24
C THR A 109 -1.80 -2.22 -10.13
N ASP A 110 -0.53 -2.03 -9.87
CA ASP A 110 0.40 -1.25 -10.68
C ASP A 110 0.70 -1.92 -12.02
N ASP A 111 0.86 -3.26 -12.07
CA ASP A 111 1.09 -4.01 -13.31
C ASP A 111 0.27 -5.31 -13.36
N LEU A 112 -0.53 -5.48 -14.45
CA LEU A 112 -1.43 -6.63 -14.64
C LEU A 112 -0.72 -7.93 -14.99
N GLU A 113 0.47 -7.86 -15.57
CA GLU A 113 1.24 -9.06 -15.90
C GLU A 113 2.13 -9.47 -14.72
N GLN A 114 2.84 -8.52 -14.12
CA GLN A 114 3.73 -8.77 -13.00
C GLN A 114 2.98 -9.34 -11.78
N VAL A 115 1.75 -8.87 -11.53
CA VAL A 115 0.91 -9.32 -10.39
C VAL A 115 0.62 -10.82 -10.40
N ARG A 116 0.61 -11.45 -11.58
CA ARG A 116 0.36 -12.88 -11.75
C ARG A 116 1.47 -13.74 -11.17
N TYR A 117 2.69 -13.20 -11.16
CA TYR A 117 3.89 -13.91 -10.72
C TYR A 117 4.34 -13.51 -9.32
N GLU A 118 4.13 -12.25 -8.93
CA GLU A 118 4.70 -11.71 -7.70
C GLU A 118 3.69 -11.55 -6.56
N SER A 119 2.38 -11.70 -6.79
CA SER A 119 1.36 -11.55 -5.76
C SER A 119 0.77 -12.88 -5.31
N THR A 120 1.31 -13.48 -4.28
CA THR A 120 0.73 -14.66 -3.62
C THR A 120 -0.66 -14.36 -3.05
N ASP A 121 -0.90 -13.14 -2.56
CA ASP A 121 -2.20 -12.69 -2.08
C ASP A 121 -3.33 -12.88 -3.10
N LEU A 122 -3.04 -12.62 -4.39
CA LEU A 122 -4.02 -12.73 -5.49
C LEU A 122 -3.93 -14.09 -6.21
N ALA A 123 -2.73 -14.64 -6.37
CA ALA A 123 -2.53 -15.89 -7.08
C ALA A 123 -3.19 -17.09 -6.39
N ILE A 124 -3.20 -17.15 -5.06
CA ILE A 124 -3.85 -18.24 -4.33
C ILE A 124 -5.36 -18.26 -4.56
N PRO A 125 -6.14 -17.17 -4.38
CA PRO A 125 -7.56 -17.15 -4.71
C PRO A 125 -7.85 -17.49 -6.18
N VAL A 126 -7.01 -17.05 -7.11
CA VAL A 126 -7.17 -17.41 -8.55
C VAL A 126 -6.91 -18.90 -8.78
N LYS A 127 -5.86 -19.46 -8.22
CA LYS A 127 -5.56 -20.90 -8.31
C LYS A 127 -6.69 -21.77 -7.77
N HIS A 128 -7.40 -21.30 -6.75
CA HIS A 128 -8.56 -21.98 -6.17
C HIS A 128 -9.88 -21.68 -6.89
N GLY A 129 -9.85 -20.92 -7.98
CA GLY A 129 -11.05 -20.58 -8.75
C GLY A 129 -12.03 -19.63 -8.07
N THR A 130 -11.63 -18.98 -6.96
CA THR A 130 -12.47 -18.03 -6.22
C THR A 130 -12.29 -16.58 -6.66
N LEU A 131 -11.23 -16.28 -7.41
CA LEU A 131 -10.96 -15.00 -8.05
C LEU A 131 -10.59 -15.24 -9.52
N SER A 132 -10.97 -14.32 -10.41
CA SER A 132 -10.46 -14.29 -11.80
C SER A 132 -9.52 -13.10 -11.98
N TRP A 133 -8.46 -13.27 -12.79
CA TRP A 133 -7.57 -12.17 -13.17
C TRP A 133 -8.29 -11.01 -13.84
N ASP A 134 -9.40 -11.27 -14.55
CA ASP A 134 -10.20 -10.24 -15.22
C ASP A 134 -10.91 -9.28 -14.25
N ARG A 135 -11.00 -9.62 -12.96
CA ARG A 135 -11.50 -8.73 -11.91
C ARG A 135 -10.48 -7.71 -11.42
N ILE A 136 -9.22 -7.89 -11.81
CA ILE A 136 -8.13 -7.01 -11.38
C ILE A 136 -7.94 -5.94 -12.44
N VAL A 137 -7.89 -4.68 -12.02
CA VAL A 137 -7.77 -3.54 -12.91
C VAL A 137 -6.43 -2.83 -12.75
N SER A 138 -5.97 -2.18 -13.82
CA SER A 138 -4.78 -1.35 -13.75
C SER A 138 -5.05 -0.08 -12.94
N LEU A 139 -4.15 0.27 -12.02
CA LEU A 139 -4.17 1.56 -11.34
C LEU A 139 -4.11 2.72 -12.35
N GLY A 140 -3.33 2.57 -13.42
CA GLY A 140 -3.23 3.55 -14.50
C GLY A 140 -4.57 3.84 -15.18
N ASP A 141 -5.43 2.83 -15.38
CA ASP A 141 -6.76 3.02 -15.96
C ASP A 141 -7.71 3.75 -15.00
N ILE A 142 -7.58 3.52 -13.69
CA ILE A 142 -8.34 4.27 -12.68
C ILE A 142 -7.89 5.75 -12.67
N VAL A 143 -6.60 6.00 -12.63
CA VAL A 143 -6.03 7.37 -12.62
C VAL A 143 -6.38 8.12 -13.90
N ALA A 144 -6.41 7.43 -15.04
CA ALA A 144 -6.83 8.01 -16.34
C ALA A 144 -8.35 8.18 -16.47
N GLY A 145 -9.16 7.81 -15.47
CA GLY A 145 -10.61 7.92 -15.49
C GLY A 145 -11.32 6.91 -16.39
N LYS A 146 -10.63 5.88 -16.87
CA LYS A 146 -11.20 4.81 -17.71
C LYS A 146 -11.95 3.77 -16.90
N LYS A 147 -11.62 3.62 -15.62
CA LYS A 147 -12.25 2.69 -14.68
C LYS A 147 -12.62 3.41 -13.40
N VAL A 148 -13.75 3.01 -12.80
CA VAL A 148 -14.21 3.52 -11.51
C VAL A 148 -13.59 2.67 -10.40
N ALA A 149 -12.92 3.33 -9.46
CA ALA A 149 -12.30 2.64 -8.32
C ALA A 149 -13.32 2.27 -7.24
N ARG A 150 -14.36 3.10 -7.04
CA ARG A 150 -15.38 2.91 -6.01
C ARG A 150 -16.70 3.48 -6.52
N GLU A 151 -17.75 2.67 -6.56
CA GLU A 151 -19.08 3.12 -6.95
C GLU A 151 -19.90 3.58 -5.74
N TYR A 152 -19.84 2.81 -4.66
CA TYR A 152 -20.58 3.11 -3.43
C TYR A 152 -19.61 3.33 -2.27
N TRP A 153 -20.00 4.18 -1.33
CA TRP A 153 -19.21 4.46 -0.13
C TRP A 153 -18.93 3.21 0.71
N SER A 154 -19.82 2.21 0.62
CA SER A 154 -19.72 0.94 1.34
C SER A 154 -18.79 -0.08 0.67
N ASP A 155 -18.34 0.19 -0.56
CA ASP A 155 -17.49 -0.71 -1.31
C ASP A 155 -16.10 -0.74 -0.69
N MET A 156 -15.59 -1.93 -0.47
CA MET A 156 -14.19 -2.11 -0.10
C MET A 156 -13.33 -2.09 -1.35
N THR A 157 -12.16 -1.46 -1.25
CA THR A 157 -11.20 -1.37 -2.36
C THR A 157 -9.84 -1.85 -1.91
N LEU A 158 -9.15 -2.56 -2.79
CA LEU A 158 -7.81 -3.08 -2.57
C LEU A 158 -6.87 -2.55 -3.66
N PHE A 159 -5.77 -1.94 -3.25
CA PHE A 159 -4.62 -1.72 -4.10
C PHE A 159 -3.50 -2.67 -3.69
N LYS A 160 -3.10 -3.53 -4.63
CA LYS A 160 -1.95 -4.41 -4.50
C LYS A 160 -0.78 -3.83 -5.27
N SER A 161 0.18 -3.27 -4.56
CA SER A 161 1.42 -2.77 -5.16
C SER A 161 2.49 -3.86 -5.21
N LEU A 162 3.22 -3.87 -6.30
CA LEU A 162 4.38 -4.73 -6.54
C LEU A 162 5.66 -3.90 -6.59
N GLY A 163 5.52 -2.61 -6.95
CA GLY A 163 6.62 -1.72 -7.29
C GLY A 163 7.08 -1.98 -8.72
N VAL A 164 6.91 -0.98 -9.57
CA VAL A 164 7.28 -1.05 -10.99
C VAL A 164 8.35 -0.02 -11.30
N ALA A 165 9.39 -0.42 -12.04
CA ALA A 165 10.55 0.43 -12.33
C ALA A 165 10.18 1.75 -13.03
N ILE A 166 9.06 1.81 -13.74
CA ILE A 166 8.59 3.04 -14.38
C ILE A 166 8.24 4.13 -13.37
N GLU A 167 7.78 3.76 -12.15
CA GLU A 167 7.49 4.71 -11.08
C GLU A 167 8.79 5.34 -10.55
N ASP A 168 9.86 4.54 -10.39
CA ASP A 168 11.16 5.05 -9.98
C ASP A 168 11.74 6.02 -11.02
N VAL A 169 11.64 5.69 -12.32
CA VAL A 169 12.08 6.56 -13.41
C VAL A 169 11.28 7.87 -13.42
N ALA A 170 9.96 7.81 -13.28
CA ALA A 170 9.11 8.99 -13.25
C ALA A 170 9.43 9.89 -12.05
N LEU A 171 9.62 9.30 -10.87
CA LEU A 171 9.98 10.03 -9.66
C LEU A 171 11.39 10.65 -9.78
N ALA A 172 12.36 9.89 -10.29
CA ALA A 172 13.74 10.37 -10.49
C ALA A 172 13.78 11.54 -11.48
N ALA A 173 13.05 11.46 -12.60
CA ALA A 173 12.95 12.54 -13.56
C ALA A 173 12.38 13.82 -12.90
N ARG A 174 11.32 13.67 -12.09
CA ARG A 174 10.70 14.79 -11.39
C ARG A 174 11.61 15.39 -10.32
N ALA A 175 12.35 14.55 -9.59
CA ALA A 175 13.34 15.00 -8.60
C ALA A 175 14.48 15.77 -9.29
N TYR A 176 14.97 15.27 -10.42
CA TYR A 176 16.00 15.92 -11.23
C TYR A 176 15.56 17.31 -11.73
N GLU A 177 14.37 17.42 -12.31
CA GLU A 177 13.81 18.70 -12.76
C GLU A 177 13.72 19.72 -11.62
N LYS A 178 13.23 19.30 -10.44
CA LYS A 178 13.15 20.16 -9.26
C LYS A 178 14.51 20.56 -8.74
N ALA A 179 15.48 19.66 -8.72
CA ALA A 179 16.84 19.96 -8.29
C ALA A 179 17.49 21.01 -9.19
N LEU A 180 17.36 20.87 -10.51
CA LEU A 180 17.84 21.88 -11.48
C LEU A 180 17.19 23.25 -11.25
N ALA A 181 15.85 23.28 -11.12
CA ALA A 181 15.12 24.53 -10.93
C ALA A 181 15.46 25.23 -9.60
N SER A 182 15.87 24.49 -8.57
CA SER A 182 16.22 25.01 -7.24
C SER A 182 17.72 25.23 -7.04
N GLY A 183 18.54 24.90 -8.03
CA GLY A 183 20.02 25.00 -7.92
C GLY A 183 20.60 24.04 -6.88
N VAL A 184 19.93 22.92 -6.60
CA VAL A 184 20.34 21.92 -5.61
C VAL A 184 21.03 20.76 -6.31
N GLY A 185 22.11 20.27 -5.71
CA GLY A 185 22.89 19.16 -6.24
C GLY A 185 24.26 19.58 -6.78
N VAL A 186 25.03 18.60 -7.21
CA VAL A 186 26.36 18.80 -7.80
C VAL A 186 26.35 18.26 -9.22
N GLN A 187 26.72 19.08 -10.18
CA GLN A 187 26.85 18.62 -11.57
C GLN A 187 28.14 17.81 -11.69
N LEU A 188 28.02 16.54 -12.00
CA LEU A 188 29.16 15.67 -12.27
C LEU A 188 29.64 15.88 -13.72
N PRO A 189 30.96 15.78 -13.97
CA PRO A 189 31.47 15.78 -15.33
C PRO A 189 30.89 14.56 -16.08
N ASN A 190 30.63 14.74 -17.38
CA ASN A 190 30.20 13.63 -18.24
C ASN A 190 31.20 12.48 -18.13
N LEU A 191 30.76 11.34 -17.62
CA LEU A 191 31.57 10.12 -17.53
C LEU A 191 31.60 9.34 -18.87
N ALA A 192 30.95 9.84 -19.90
CA ALA A 192 31.03 9.32 -21.26
C ALA A 192 32.26 9.89 -21.93
N GLY A 193 33.39 9.22 -21.75
CA GLY A 193 34.57 9.35 -22.58
C GLY A 193 34.50 8.33 -23.70
#